data_2adc4fcd5f435fa5e649e1e2d9c0a720
#
_entry.id   2adc4fcd5f435fa5e649e1e2d9c0a720
#
_cell.length_a   1.000
_cell.length_b   1.000
_cell.length_c   1.000
_cell.angle_alpha   90.00
_cell.angle_beta   90.00
_cell.angle_gamma   90.00
#
_symmetry.space_group_name_H-M   'P 1'
#
loop_
_entity.id
_entity.type
_entity.pdbx_description
1 polymer ?
#
loop_
_entity_poly.entity_id
_entity_poly.type
_entity_poly.pdbx_seq_one_letter_code
_entity_poly.pdbx_strand_id
1 'polypeptide(L)'
;MSTVTHPDTELHVHLEGSLEPELLCRLDPALTLAEARAFYEFGDFAGFIEGFKNAVRRLQQPEHYRLAATALFDSLAAQGVVYAEVIFSAGVVLWKGQDLDEVWAALREAAAEAPLRVRWNADVIRRFGAEPAEQVAAWAVRRASEGIVSFGIGGDETSCPAAEFTRAVAIAREAGLKFTPHAGETSTAENIREMVELGADRIGHGIRAVNDPELLALLRDRAIPLEVCPTSNVRTGAVPSLAAHPLRALYDAGVTVTLNSDDPAIFQCTLATEFAAARALGFDDRELAAIAENARRCAFDYGFQRAR
;
A
#
# COMPACT_ATOMS: atom_id res chain seq x y z
N MET A 1 -14.80 -4.34 30.87
CA MET A 1 -14.61 -3.22 29.93
C MET A 1 -13.93 -3.80 28.72
N SER A 2 -14.60 -3.92 27.59
CA SER A 2 -14.02 -4.40 26.33
C SER A 2 -13.01 -3.32 25.91
N THR A 3 -11.71 -3.63 25.95
CA THR A 3 -10.70 -2.78 25.33
C THR A 3 -10.90 -2.89 23.84
N VAL A 4 -11.58 -1.92 23.25
CA VAL A 4 -11.63 -1.78 21.80
C VAL A 4 -10.18 -1.71 21.34
N THR A 5 -9.72 -2.76 20.65
CA THR A 5 -8.36 -2.80 20.12
C THR A 5 -8.29 -1.75 19.03
N HIS A 6 -7.60 -0.64 19.29
CA HIS A 6 -7.39 0.39 18.29
C HIS A 6 -6.35 -0.12 17.28
N PRO A 7 -6.61 -0.10 15.97
CA PRO A 7 -5.60 -0.43 14.98
C PRO A 7 -4.47 0.60 15.06
N ASP A 8 -3.24 0.13 15.23
CA ASP A 8 -2.06 0.96 15.45
C ASP A 8 -0.93 0.71 14.44
N THR A 9 -1.20 -0.11 13.44
CA THR A 9 -0.22 -0.54 12.44
C THR A 9 -0.83 -0.50 11.04
N GLU A 10 -0.21 0.27 10.15
CA GLU A 10 -0.59 0.40 8.74
C GLU A 10 0.50 -0.22 7.87
N LEU A 11 0.14 -1.15 6.98
CA LEU A 11 1.11 -1.89 6.16
C LEU A 11 0.97 -1.64 4.66
N HIS A 12 -0.12 -0.98 4.24
CA HIS A 12 -0.40 -0.72 2.84
C HIS A 12 -1.07 0.65 2.67
N VAL A 13 -0.25 1.67 2.58
CA VAL A 13 -0.68 3.05 2.34
C VAL A 13 0.27 3.71 1.34
N HIS A 14 -0.30 4.30 0.29
CA HIS A 14 0.44 5.01 -0.74
C HIS A 14 0.69 6.47 -0.32
N LEU A 15 1.94 6.90 -0.41
CA LEU A 15 2.31 8.30 -0.18
C LEU A 15 1.54 9.23 -1.14
N GLU A 16 1.54 8.87 -2.41
CA GLU A 16 0.95 9.67 -3.48
C GLU A 16 -0.58 9.72 -3.41
N GLY A 17 -1.19 8.67 -2.89
CA GLY A 17 -2.65 8.59 -2.68
C GLY A 17 -3.13 9.24 -1.39
N SER A 18 -2.20 9.80 -0.62
CA SER A 18 -2.47 10.50 0.65
C SER A 18 -2.50 12.02 0.51
N LEU A 19 -2.47 12.54 -0.72
CA LEU A 19 -2.47 13.98 -1.01
C LEU A 19 -3.88 14.56 -0.89
N GLU A 20 -4.20 15.14 0.26
CA GLU A 20 -5.48 15.83 0.46
C GLU A 20 -5.67 16.98 -0.54
N PRO A 21 -6.91 17.28 -0.99
CA PRO A 21 -7.19 18.36 -1.96
C PRO A 21 -6.61 19.70 -1.54
N GLU A 22 -6.63 20.02 -0.25
CA GLU A 22 -6.07 21.25 0.31
C GLU A 22 -4.54 21.30 0.15
N LEU A 23 -3.86 20.16 0.27
CA LEU A 23 -2.43 20.07 0.03
C LEU A 23 -2.12 20.23 -1.48
N LEU A 24 -2.91 19.62 -2.36
CA LEU A 24 -2.77 19.79 -3.81
C LEU A 24 -2.82 21.27 -4.21
N CYS A 25 -3.76 22.05 -3.63
CA CYS A 25 -3.85 23.50 -3.87
C CYS A 25 -2.63 24.28 -3.33
N ARG A 26 -1.99 23.79 -2.26
CA ARG A 26 -0.75 24.39 -1.75
C ARG A 26 0.45 24.11 -2.67
N LEU A 27 0.49 22.91 -3.27
CA LEU A 27 1.54 22.50 -4.20
C LEU A 27 1.37 23.15 -5.60
N ASP A 28 0.13 23.41 -6.00
CA ASP A 28 -0.23 24.06 -7.27
C ASP A 28 -1.23 25.20 -7.00
N PRO A 29 -0.74 26.44 -6.81
CA PRO A 29 -1.61 27.59 -6.51
C PRO A 29 -2.59 27.95 -7.64
N ALA A 30 -2.42 27.41 -8.84
CA ALA A 30 -3.37 27.60 -9.94
C ALA A 30 -4.59 26.67 -9.83
N LEU A 31 -4.49 25.61 -8.99
CA LEU A 31 -5.55 24.64 -8.79
C LEU A 31 -6.56 25.15 -7.74
N THR A 32 -7.83 25.17 -8.10
CA THR A 32 -8.90 25.44 -7.12
C THR A 32 -9.23 24.21 -6.30
N LEU A 33 -9.76 24.41 -5.09
CA LEU A 33 -10.16 23.29 -4.22
C LEU A 33 -11.26 22.42 -4.85
N ALA A 34 -12.15 23.04 -5.65
CA ALA A 34 -13.18 22.30 -6.38
C ALA A 34 -12.58 21.37 -7.45
N GLU A 35 -11.60 21.84 -8.20
CA GLU A 35 -10.88 21.02 -9.18
C GLU A 35 -10.07 19.91 -8.50
N ALA A 36 -9.38 20.22 -7.39
CA ALA A 36 -8.64 19.23 -6.63
C ALA A 36 -9.55 18.10 -6.11
N ARG A 37 -10.73 18.43 -5.58
CA ARG A 37 -11.72 17.43 -5.14
C ARG A 37 -12.28 16.61 -6.29
N ALA A 38 -12.48 17.24 -7.46
CA ALA A 38 -12.98 16.54 -8.64
C ALA A 38 -12.01 15.45 -9.16
N PHE A 39 -10.70 15.53 -8.86
CA PHE A 39 -9.77 14.45 -9.18
C PHE A 39 -10.11 13.13 -8.47
N TYR A 40 -10.78 13.20 -7.32
CA TYR A 40 -11.12 12.05 -6.48
C TYR A 40 -12.58 11.60 -6.63
N GLU A 41 -13.29 12.14 -7.65
CA GLU A 41 -14.61 11.70 -8.08
C GLU A 41 -14.50 10.80 -9.31
N PHE A 42 -14.64 9.48 -9.11
CA PHE A 42 -14.53 8.48 -10.16
C PHE A 42 -15.48 7.31 -9.87
N GLY A 43 -15.76 6.50 -10.90
CA GLY A 43 -16.68 5.35 -10.81
C GLY A 43 -16.05 4.00 -11.10
N ASP A 44 -14.77 3.98 -11.51
CA ASP A 44 -14.04 2.76 -11.86
C ASP A 44 -12.53 2.92 -11.68
N PHE A 45 -11.80 1.83 -11.88
CA PHE A 45 -10.33 1.79 -11.76
C PHE A 45 -9.62 2.76 -12.72
N ALA A 46 -10.11 2.92 -13.94
CA ALA A 46 -9.50 3.82 -14.91
C ALA A 46 -9.61 5.29 -14.45
N GLY A 47 -10.77 5.67 -13.94
CA GLY A 47 -11.00 6.99 -13.35
C GLY A 47 -10.14 7.23 -12.10
N PHE A 48 -9.99 6.21 -11.23
CA PHE A 48 -9.06 6.24 -10.10
C PHE A 48 -7.63 6.56 -10.56
N ILE A 49 -7.11 5.82 -11.55
CA ILE A 49 -5.76 6.01 -12.07
C ILE A 49 -5.57 7.44 -12.63
N GLU A 50 -6.58 8.02 -13.28
CA GLU A 50 -6.49 9.42 -13.77
C GLU A 50 -6.47 10.42 -12.60
N GLY A 51 -7.28 10.20 -11.56
CA GLY A 51 -7.25 10.99 -10.33
C GLY A 51 -5.88 10.93 -9.65
N PHE A 52 -5.34 9.72 -9.47
CA PHE A 52 -4.01 9.48 -8.92
C PHE A 52 -2.92 10.21 -9.73
N LYS A 53 -2.93 10.09 -11.07
CA LYS A 53 -1.98 10.80 -11.94
C LYS A 53 -2.09 12.32 -11.78
N ASN A 54 -3.31 12.85 -11.62
CA ASN A 54 -3.50 14.27 -11.39
C ASN A 54 -2.87 14.73 -10.08
N ALA A 55 -2.96 13.95 -9.01
CA ALA A 55 -2.28 14.21 -7.75
C ALA A 55 -0.75 14.16 -7.91
N VAL A 56 -0.23 13.06 -8.48
CA VAL A 56 1.21 12.83 -8.68
C VAL A 56 1.89 13.90 -9.54
N ARG A 57 1.18 14.49 -10.52
CA ARG A 57 1.71 15.59 -11.33
C ARG A 57 2.08 16.81 -10.51
N ARG A 58 1.51 17.00 -9.30
CA ARG A 58 1.80 18.13 -8.40
C ARG A 58 3.06 17.91 -7.57
N LEU A 59 3.55 16.68 -7.47
CA LEU A 59 4.82 16.37 -6.80
C LEU A 59 6.00 16.68 -7.73
N GLN A 60 6.37 17.95 -7.87
CA GLN A 60 7.36 18.41 -8.85
C GLN A 60 8.76 18.61 -8.28
N GLN A 61 8.89 18.71 -6.96
CA GLN A 61 10.14 19.02 -6.27
C GLN A 61 10.28 18.16 -5.03
N PRO A 62 11.48 17.87 -4.54
CA PRO A 62 11.71 17.10 -3.30
C PRO A 62 10.90 17.60 -2.10
N GLU A 63 10.78 18.92 -1.94
CA GLU A 63 10.00 19.54 -0.87
C GLU A 63 8.51 19.16 -0.93
N HIS A 64 7.94 18.96 -2.12
CA HIS A 64 6.55 18.52 -2.26
C HIS A 64 6.34 17.11 -1.69
N TYR A 65 7.32 16.21 -1.86
CA TYR A 65 7.29 14.87 -1.27
C TYR A 65 7.46 14.93 0.25
N ARG A 66 8.31 15.83 0.77
CA ARG A 66 8.46 16.06 2.21
C ARG A 66 7.13 16.50 2.83
N LEU A 67 6.46 17.49 2.22
CA LEU A 67 5.16 17.99 2.68
C LEU A 67 4.07 16.91 2.63
N ALA A 68 4.05 16.09 1.57
CA ALA A 68 3.12 14.96 1.45
C ALA A 68 3.35 13.92 2.56
N ALA A 69 4.60 13.55 2.79
CA ALA A 69 4.98 12.58 3.81
C ALA A 69 4.64 13.09 5.23
N THR A 70 4.97 14.34 5.54
CA THR A 70 4.63 14.95 6.84
C THR A 70 3.12 14.94 7.07
N ALA A 71 2.32 15.35 6.06
CA ALA A 71 0.86 15.35 6.19
C ALA A 71 0.29 13.95 6.41
N LEU A 72 0.80 12.94 5.68
CA LEU A 72 0.41 11.54 5.89
C LEU A 72 0.75 11.06 7.31
N PHE A 73 1.98 11.33 7.78
CA PHE A 73 2.41 10.86 9.10
C PHE A 73 1.62 11.51 10.23
N ASP A 74 1.32 12.80 10.12
CA ASP A 74 0.46 13.51 11.08
C ASP A 74 -0.95 12.93 11.08
N SER A 75 -1.51 12.63 9.91
CA SER A 75 -2.83 12.00 9.77
C SER A 75 -2.87 10.60 10.40
N LEU A 76 -1.86 9.76 10.12
CA LEU A 76 -1.77 8.41 10.70
C LEU A 76 -1.60 8.46 12.22
N ALA A 77 -0.74 9.35 12.72
CA ALA A 77 -0.54 9.52 14.17
C ALA A 77 -1.80 10.02 14.88
N ALA A 78 -2.56 10.93 14.25
CA ALA A 78 -3.85 11.40 14.78
C ALA A 78 -4.89 10.26 14.89
N GLN A 79 -4.75 9.21 14.08
CA GLN A 79 -5.55 7.98 14.13
C GLN A 79 -5.03 6.98 15.19
N GLY A 80 -3.92 7.26 15.87
CA GLY A 80 -3.30 6.37 16.83
C GLY A 80 -2.36 5.32 16.23
N VAL A 81 -2.01 5.45 14.94
CA VAL A 81 -1.02 4.60 14.29
C VAL A 81 0.37 4.91 14.85
N VAL A 82 1.10 3.88 15.25
CA VAL A 82 2.46 3.98 15.80
C VAL A 82 3.53 3.41 14.88
N TYR A 83 3.12 2.64 13.86
CA TYR A 83 3.99 2.05 12.86
C TYR A 83 3.31 2.04 11.49
N ALA A 84 4.02 2.46 10.46
CA ALA A 84 3.54 2.39 9.07
C ALA A 84 4.64 1.92 8.10
N GLU A 85 4.25 1.07 7.14
CA GLU A 85 5.02 0.77 5.94
C GLU A 85 4.38 1.50 4.77
N VAL A 86 5.03 2.56 4.31
CA VAL A 86 4.49 3.47 3.31
C VAL A 86 5.02 3.10 1.93
N ILE A 87 4.12 2.92 0.99
CA ILE A 87 4.44 2.66 -0.40
C ILE A 87 4.83 3.99 -1.05
N PHE A 88 6.03 4.03 -1.61
CA PHE A 88 6.59 5.17 -2.32
C PHE A 88 6.87 4.77 -3.76
N SER A 89 6.22 5.44 -4.70
CA SER A 89 6.33 5.15 -6.14
C SER A 89 7.65 5.62 -6.73
N ALA A 90 8.78 5.03 -6.29
CA ALA A 90 10.13 5.36 -6.76
C ALA A 90 10.26 5.27 -8.29
N GLY A 91 9.58 4.30 -8.91
CA GLY A 91 9.52 4.16 -10.36
C GLY A 91 8.87 5.35 -11.06
N VAL A 92 7.90 6.00 -10.42
CA VAL A 92 7.26 7.21 -10.96
C VAL A 92 8.20 8.41 -10.89
N VAL A 93 8.99 8.55 -9.84
CA VAL A 93 10.03 9.59 -9.72
C VAL A 93 11.03 9.48 -10.86
N LEU A 94 11.54 8.26 -11.13
CA LEU A 94 12.43 8.00 -12.25
C LEU A 94 11.77 8.31 -13.60
N TRP A 95 10.54 7.86 -13.80
CA TRP A 95 9.78 8.12 -15.04
C TRP A 95 9.56 9.61 -15.30
N LYS A 96 9.40 10.41 -14.24
CA LYS A 96 9.29 11.87 -14.33
C LYS A 96 10.63 12.56 -14.59
N GLY A 97 11.74 11.82 -14.57
CA GLY A 97 13.09 12.38 -14.72
C GLY A 97 13.54 13.21 -13.51
N GLN A 98 12.94 12.99 -12.36
CA GLN A 98 13.34 13.63 -11.11
C GLN A 98 14.53 12.88 -10.47
N ASP A 99 15.34 13.60 -9.70
CA ASP A 99 16.41 12.97 -8.93
C ASP A 99 15.84 12.18 -7.76
N LEU A 100 15.94 10.85 -7.83
CA LEU A 100 15.39 9.95 -6.83
C LEU A 100 16.11 10.07 -5.48
N ASP A 101 17.40 10.40 -5.47
CA ASP A 101 18.17 10.57 -4.23
C ASP A 101 17.81 11.90 -3.52
N GLU A 102 17.54 12.97 -4.26
CA GLU A 102 17.03 14.22 -3.68
C GLU A 102 15.62 14.06 -3.10
N VAL A 103 14.73 13.38 -3.82
CA VAL A 103 13.38 13.04 -3.30
C VAL A 103 13.48 12.17 -2.06
N TRP A 104 14.35 11.16 -2.09
CA TRP A 104 14.56 10.27 -0.94
C TRP A 104 15.10 11.01 0.29
N ALA A 105 16.04 11.94 0.10
CA ALA A 105 16.56 12.76 1.20
C ALA A 105 15.41 13.53 1.91
N ALA A 106 14.52 14.15 1.12
CA ALA A 106 13.36 14.87 1.64
C ALA A 106 12.36 13.95 2.38
N LEU A 107 12.13 12.74 1.88
CA LEU A 107 11.29 11.73 2.55
C LEU A 107 11.91 11.25 3.87
N ARG A 108 13.22 11.07 3.92
CA ARG A 108 13.94 10.70 5.15
C ARG A 108 13.87 11.78 6.21
N GLU A 109 13.98 13.05 5.82
CA GLU A 109 13.79 14.18 6.75
C GLU A 109 12.40 14.14 7.38
N ALA A 110 11.34 13.99 6.56
CA ALA A 110 9.99 13.84 7.07
C ALA A 110 9.84 12.63 8.01
N ALA A 111 10.43 11.49 7.66
CA ALA A 111 10.35 10.27 8.48
C ALA A 111 11.13 10.40 9.81
N ALA A 112 12.21 11.19 9.85
CA ALA A 112 12.97 11.43 11.06
C ALA A 112 12.21 12.33 12.07
N GLU A 113 11.31 13.18 11.57
CA GLU A 113 10.47 14.09 12.36
C GLU A 113 9.09 13.47 12.69
N ALA A 114 8.77 12.33 12.09
CA ALA A 114 7.46 11.70 12.21
C ALA A 114 7.13 11.28 13.65
N PRO A 115 5.87 11.47 14.11
CA PRO A 115 5.43 11.05 15.44
C PRO A 115 5.18 9.53 15.55
N LEU A 116 5.44 8.77 14.48
CA LEU A 116 5.31 7.31 14.40
C LEU A 116 6.55 6.71 13.74
N ARG A 117 6.72 5.39 13.86
CA ARG A 117 7.80 4.70 13.17
C ARG A 117 7.42 4.42 11.72
N VAL A 118 8.17 4.98 10.78
CA VAL A 118 7.96 4.82 9.34
C VAL A 118 8.97 3.85 8.75
N ARG A 119 8.50 2.98 7.87
CA ARG A 119 9.29 2.17 6.96
C ARG A 119 8.73 2.32 5.55
N TRP A 120 9.54 1.96 4.56
CA TRP A 120 9.21 2.26 3.17
C TRP A 120 9.21 1.01 2.31
N ASN A 121 8.21 0.93 1.45
CA ASN A 121 8.17 0.02 0.31
C ASN A 121 8.52 0.82 -0.95
N ALA A 122 9.64 0.50 -1.59
CA ALA A 122 10.04 1.12 -2.85
C ALA A 122 9.27 0.45 -4.00
N ASP A 123 8.30 1.17 -4.57
CA ASP A 123 7.38 0.62 -5.57
C ASP A 123 7.72 1.05 -6.99
N VAL A 124 7.40 0.17 -7.94
CA VAL A 124 7.47 0.42 -9.37
C VAL A 124 6.13 0.11 -10.03
N ILE A 125 5.73 0.95 -10.98
CA ILE A 125 4.51 0.69 -11.74
C ILE A 125 4.77 -0.41 -12.76
N ARG A 126 3.97 -1.47 -12.73
CA ARG A 126 4.08 -2.67 -13.59
C ARG A 126 4.25 -2.31 -15.06
N ARG A 127 3.49 -1.34 -15.56
CA ARG A 127 3.52 -0.87 -16.95
C ARG A 127 4.89 -0.33 -17.40
N PHE A 128 5.77 0.05 -16.47
CA PHE A 128 7.11 0.54 -16.84
C PHE A 128 8.06 -0.59 -17.27
N GLY A 129 7.74 -1.84 -16.96
CA GLY A 129 8.50 -3.02 -17.35
C GLY A 129 9.75 -3.30 -16.53
N ALA A 130 10.56 -4.23 -17.02
CA ALA A 130 11.68 -4.81 -16.31
C ALA A 130 12.80 -3.81 -15.96
N GLU A 131 13.23 -2.98 -16.91
CA GLU A 131 14.40 -2.11 -16.73
C GLU A 131 14.21 -1.09 -15.59
N PRO A 132 13.11 -0.30 -15.53
CA PRO A 132 12.84 0.56 -14.38
C PRO A 132 12.68 -0.22 -13.06
N ALA A 133 12.11 -1.43 -13.11
CA ALA A 133 12.00 -2.26 -11.92
C ALA A 133 13.36 -2.69 -11.37
N GLU A 134 14.30 -3.09 -12.22
CA GLU A 134 15.69 -3.41 -11.83
C GLU A 134 16.40 -2.19 -11.26
N GLN A 135 16.21 -1.01 -11.86
CA GLN A 135 16.78 0.25 -11.37
C GLN A 135 16.28 0.60 -9.97
N VAL A 136 14.95 0.52 -9.74
CA VAL A 136 14.34 0.77 -8.43
C VAL A 136 14.79 -0.27 -7.41
N ALA A 137 14.81 -1.56 -7.75
CA ALA A 137 15.29 -2.61 -6.85
C ALA A 137 16.74 -2.39 -6.43
N ALA A 138 17.63 -2.12 -7.37
CA ALA A 138 19.03 -1.84 -7.09
C ALA A 138 19.22 -0.55 -6.26
N TRP A 139 18.39 0.47 -6.48
CA TRP A 139 18.39 1.68 -5.69
C TRP A 139 17.89 1.41 -4.26
N ALA A 140 16.79 0.67 -4.10
CA ALA A 140 16.22 0.31 -2.81
C ALA A 140 17.19 -0.47 -1.93
N VAL A 141 17.92 -1.42 -2.52
CA VAL A 141 18.97 -2.20 -1.84
C VAL A 141 20.03 -1.29 -1.22
N ARG A 142 20.50 -0.27 -1.93
CA ARG A 142 21.46 0.70 -1.39
C ARG A 142 20.92 1.55 -0.24
N ARG A 143 19.59 1.61 -0.09
CA ARG A 143 18.87 2.40 0.92
C ARG A 143 18.21 1.56 2.02
N ALA A 144 18.44 0.24 2.04
CA ALA A 144 17.85 -0.66 3.05
C ALA A 144 18.17 -0.23 4.49
N SER A 145 19.43 0.16 4.76
CA SER A 145 19.83 0.67 6.08
C SER A 145 19.20 2.03 6.45
N GLU A 146 18.56 2.70 5.49
CA GLU A 146 17.94 4.00 5.65
C GLU A 146 16.42 3.89 5.85
N GLY A 147 15.87 2.68 5.94
CA GLY A 147 14.47 2.43 6.27
C GLY A 147 13.61 1.83 5.16
N ILE A 148 14.19 1.51 3.99
CA ILE A 148 13.50 0.71 2.97
C ILE A 148 13.51 -0.75 3.41
N VAL A 149 12.34 -1.35 3.57
CA VAL A 149 12.16 -2.73 4.05
C VAL A 149 11.68 -3.68 2.96
N SER A 150 11.05 -3.14 1.91
CA SER A 150 10.48 -3.96 0.84
C SER A 150 10.60 -3.28 -0.53
N PHE A 151 10.47 -4.12 -1.55
CA PHE A 151 10.29 -3.76 -2.95
C PHE A 151 8.87 -4.14 -3.37
N GLY A 152 8.19 -3.24 -4.06
CA GLY A 152 6.81 -3.41 -4.52
C GLY A 152 6.67 -3.31 -6.03
N ILE A 153 5.55 -3.84 -6.53
CA ILE A 153 5.10 -3.68 -7.91
C ILE A 153 3.60 -3.37 -7.85
N GLY A 154 3.22 -2.20 -8.36
CA GLY A 154 1.83 -1.75 -8.36
C GLY A 154 1.30 -1.36 -9.75
N GLY A 155 0.10 -0.78 -9.78
CA GLY A 155 -0.58 -0.34 -10.99
C GLY A 155 -1.37 -1.43 -11.70
N ASP A 156 -1.68 -1.24 -12.99
CA ASP A 156 -2.49 -2.18 -13.78
C ASP A 156 -1.83 -3.55 -13.87
N GLU A 157 -2.41 -4.53 -13.18
CA GLU A 157 -1.90 -5.90 -13.06
C GLU A 157 -1.82 -6.65 -14.39
N THR A 158 -2.53 -6.20 -15.41
CA THR A 158 -2.57 -6.84 -16.75
C THR A 158 -1.56 -6.23 -17.72
N SER A 159 -0.90 -5.15 -17.36
CA SER A 159 -0.08 -4.35 -18.27
C SER A 159 1.28 -4.96 -18.62
N CYS A 160 1.79 -5.90 -17.79
CA CYS A 160 3.05 -6.58 -18.02
C CYS A 160 3.07 -7.94 -17.29
N PRO A 161 3.58 -9.03 -17.91
CA PRO A 161 3.67 -10.35 -17.26
C PRO A 161 4.56 -10.32 -16.01
N ALA A 162 4.19 -11.12 -15.01
CA ALA A 162 4.97 -11.23 -13.74
C ALA A 162 6.41 -11.66 -13.98
N ALA A 163 6.66 -12.53 -14.95
CA ALA A 163 7.98 -13.06 -15.30
C ALA A 163 9.01 -11.96 -15.67
N GLU A 164 8.56 -10.83 -16.20
CA GLU A 164 9.43 -9.68 -16.52
C GLU A 164 10.13 -9.10 -15.28
N PHE A 165 9.57 -9.31 -14.09
CA PHE A 165 10.09 -8.76 -12.84
C PHE A 165 11.02 -9.72 -12.09
N THR A 166 11.25 -10.93 -12.60
CA THR A 166 12.05 -11.97 -11.93
C THR A 166 13.42 -11.45 -11.47
N ARG A 167 14.11 -10.69 -12.33
CA ARG A 167 15.44 -10.16 -12.01
C ARG A 167 15.39 -9.04 -10.97
N ALA A 168 14.43 -8.11 -11.08
CA ALA A 168 14.25 -7.04 -10.09
C ALA A 168 13.95 -7.62 -8.70
N VAL A 169 13.06 -8.63 -8.63
CA VAL A 169 12.73 -9.33 -7.38
C VAL A 169 13.95 -10.05 -6.83
N ALA A 170 14.74 -10.73 -7.67
CA ALA A 170 15.97 -11.38 -7.25
C ALA A 170 16.98 -10.39 -6.65
N ILE A 171 17.22 -9.23 -7.30
CA ILE A 171 18.09 -8.16 -6.78
C ILE A 171 17.64 -7.74 -5.37
N ALA A 172 16.35 -7.47 -5.17
CA ALA A 172 15.82 -7.03 -3.88
C ALA A 172 15.98 -8.13 -2.80
N ARG A 173 15.56 -9.36 -3.10
CA ARG A 173 15.53 -10.47 -2.15
C ARG A 173 16.90 -10.98 -1.76
N GLU A 174 17.86 -11.05 -2.68
CA GLU A 174 19.24 -11.44 -2.39
C GLU A 174 19.95 -10.48 -1.42
N ALA A 175 19.51 -9.22 -1.41
CA ALA A 175 19.96 -8.22 -0.45
C ALA A 175 19.15 -8.17 0.86
N GLY A 176 18.15 -9.04 1.02
CA GLY A 176 17.35 -9.16 2.23
C GLY A 176 16.10 -8.27 2.29
N LEU A 177 15.81 -7.50 1.23
CA LEU A 177 14.53 -6.78 1.14
C LEU A 177 13.37 -7.78 0.95
N LYS A 178 12.23 -7.42 1.49
CA LYS A 178 10.98 -8.14 1.29
C LYS A 178 10.34 -7.80 -0.04
N PHE A 179 9.41 -8.64 -0.51
CA PHE A 179 8.69 -8.41 -1.75
C PHE A 179 7.19 -8.35 -1.49
N THR A 180 6.56 -7.20 -1.81
CA THR A 180 5.14 -6.92 -1.54
C THR A 180 4.45 -6.35 -2.79
N PRO A 181 4.13 -7.22 -3.78
CA PRO A 181 3.44 -6.79 -4.99
C PRO A 181 1.94 -6.65 -4.78
N HIS A 182 1.30 -5.77 -5.56
CA HIS A 182 -0.14 -5.79 -5.78
C HIS A 182 -0.50 -6.96 -6.71
N ALA A 183 -1.48 -7.77 -6.31
CA ALA A 183 -1.98 -8.85 -7.15
C ALA A 183 -3.40 -9.28 -6.76
N GLY A 184 -4.23 -9.57 -7.75
CA GLY A 184 -5.59 -10.05 -7.55
C GLY A 184 -6.54 -9.01 -6.96
N GLU A 185 -6.32 -7.74 -7.25
CA GLU A 185 -7.29 -6.68 -7.06
C GLU A 185 -8.20 -6.59 -8.28
N THR A 186 -7.62 -6.26 -9.43
CA THR A 186 -8.32 -6.02 -10.69
C THR A 186 -8.18 -7.17 -11.69
N SER A 187 -7.22 -8.08 -11.51
CA SER A 187 -6.95 -9.22 -12.37
C SER A 187 -7.54 -10.54 -11.84
N THR A 188 -6.76 -11.62 -11.82
CA THR A 188 -7.22 -12.97 -11.50
C THR A 188 -6.45 -13.58 -10.31
N ALA A 189 -6.94 -14.70 -9.79
CA ALA A 189 -6.24 -15.53 -8.80
C ALA A 189 -4.87 -16.02 -9.33
N GLU A 190 -4.75 -16.25 -10.65
CA GLU A 190 -3.48 -16.67 -11.26
C GLU A 190 -2.39 -15.62 -11.09
N ASN A 191 -2.72 -14.32 -11.16
CA ASN A 191 -1.75 -13.26 -10.94
C ASN A 191 -1.20 -13.28 -9.49
N ILE A 192 -2.04 -13.63 -8.52
CA ILE A 192 -1.57 -13.83 -7.14
C ILE A 192 -0.59 -15.00 -7.09
N ARG A 193 -0.92 -16.12 -7.76
CA ARG A 193 -0.07 -17.32 -7.80
C ARG A 193 1.30 -17.00 -8.39
N GLU A 194 1.34 -16.28 -9.51
CA GLU A 194 2.59 -15.83 -10.14
C GLU A 194 3.46 -15.00 -9.18
N MET A 195 2.86 -14.08 -8.43
CA MET A 195 3.61 -13.28 -7.45
C MET A 195 4.09 -14.11 -6.25
N VAL A 196 3.30 -15.09 -5.81
CA VAL A 196 3.73 -16.06 -4.78
C VAL A 196 4.91 -16.90 -5.26
N GLU A 197 4.92 -17.31 -6.53
CA GLU A 197 6.02 -18.06 -7.14
C GLU A 197 7.29 -17.22 -7.31
N LEU A 198 7.16 -15.92 -7.58
CA LEU A 198 8.27 -14.97 -7.55
C LEU A 198 8.80 -14.71 -6.15
N GLY A 199 8.10 -15.18 -5.11
CA GLY A 199 8.53 -15.13 -3.72
C GLY A 199 7.97 -13.96 -2.93
N ALA A 200 6.72 -13.57 -3.17
CA ALA A 200 6.06 -12.57 -2.37
C ALA A 200 6.05 -12.92 -0.88
N ASP A 201 6.42 -11.96 -0.03
CA ASP A 201 6.34 -12.07 1.42
C ASP A 201 4.95 -11.64 1.96
N ARG A 202 4.28 -10.72 1.27
CA ARG A 202 2.87 -10.31 1.43
C ARG A 202 2.31 -9.97 0.06
N ILE A 203 0.99 -9.94 -0.08
CA ILE A 203 0.30 -9.55 -1.32
C ILE A 203 -0.62 -8.37 -1.03
N GLY A 204 -0.44 -7.28 -1.75
CA GLY A 204 -1.39 -6.16 -1.77
C GLY A 204 -2.74 -6.62 -2.33
N HIS A 205 -3.81 -6.32 -1.63
CA HIS A 205 -5.20 -6.74 -1.85
C HIS A 205 -5.42 -8.25 -1.82
N GLY A 206 -5.09 -8.99 -2.88
CA GLY A 206 -5.22 -10.44 -2.96
C GLY A 206 -6.66 -10.96 -2.97
N ILE A 207 -7.67 -10.12 -3.18
CA ILE A 207 -9.08 -10.45 -2.98
C ILE A 207 -9.61 -11.52 -3.93
N ARG A 208 -8.99 -11.70 -5.08
CA ARG A 208 -9.36 -12.73 -6.06
C ARG A 208 -8.95 -14.14 -5.63
N ALA A 209 -8.14 -14.29 -4.58
CA ALA A 209 -7.80 -15.60 -4.03
C ALA A 209 -9.04 -16.40 -3.60
N VAL A 210 -10.13 -15.73 -3.22
CA VAL A 210 -11.40 -16.37 -2.85
C VAL A 210 -11.97 -17.27 -3.94
N ASN A 211 -11.60 -17.04 -5.19
CA ASN A 211 -12.08 -17.79 -6.34
C ASN A 211 -11.28 -19.10 -6.60
N ASP A 212 -10.22 -19.36 -5.83
CA ASP A 212 -9.32 -20.49 -6.03
C ASP A 212 -9.00 -21.17 -4.67
N PRO A 213 -9.68 -22.29 -4.34
CA PRO A 213 -9.45 -23.00 -3.09
C PRO A 213 -8.02 -23.52 -2.89
N GLU A 214 -7.32 -23.86 -3.98
CA GLU A 214 -5.93 -24.33 -3.91
C GLU A 214 -4.99 -23.18 -3.59
N LEU A 215 -5.26 -22.00 -4.17
CA LEU A 215 -4.53 -20.77 -3.84
C LEU A 215 -4.77 -20.35 -2.39
N LEU A 216 -6.00 -20.43 -1.89
CA LEU A 216 -6.28 -20.15 -0.47
C LEU A 216 -5.49 -21.09 0.45
N ALA A 217 -5.44 -22.38 0.13
CA ALA A 217 -4.62 -23.35 0.87
C ALA A 217 -3.13 -23.00 0.80
N LEU A 218 -2.63 -22.65 -0.38
CA LEU A 218 -1.23 -22.23 -0.59
C LEU A 218 -0.86 -21.00 0.25
N LEU A 219 -1.69 -19.96 0.25
CA LEU A 219 -1.47 -18.73 1.02
C LEU A 219 -1.45 -19.00 2.52
N ARG A 220 -2.42 -19.80 3.00
CA ARG A 220 -2.49 -20.23 4.41
C ARG A 220 -1.26 -21.05 4.81
N ASP A 221 -0.92 -22.07 4.04
CA ASP A 221 0.12 -23.05 4.39
C ASP A 221 1.54 -22.44 4.32
N ARG A 222 1.73 -21.44 3.44
CA ARG A 222 2.95 -20.64 3.35
C ARG A 222 2.94 -19.41 4.25
N ALA A 223 1.83 -19.17 4.96
CA ALA A 223 1.62 -18.00 5.83
C ALA A 223 1.88 -16.67 5.11
N ILE A 224 1.43 -16.54 3.85
CA ILE A 224 1.54 -15.30 3.06
C ILE A 224 0.32 -14.44 3.36
N PRO A 225 0.49 -13.25 3.99
CA PRO A 225 -0.62 -12.36 4.32
C PRO A 225 -1.16 -11.63 3.09
N LEU A 226 -2.45 -11.30 3.15
CA LEU A 226 -3.11 -10.38 2.22
C LEU A 226 -3.34 -9.03 2.90
N GLU A 227 -2.93 -7.95 2.24
CA GLU A 227 -3.11 -6.56 2.69
C GLU A 227 -4.42 -6.01 2.11
N VAL A 228 -5.54 -6.33 2.77
CA VAL A 228 -6.87 -6.04 2.23
C VAL A 228 -7.27 -4.59 2.52
N CYS A 229 -7.84 -3.91 1.50
CA CYS A 229 -8.25 -2.51 1.54
C CYS A 229 -9.73 -2.41 1.10
N PRO A 230 -10.70 -2.68 2.00
CA PRO A 230 -12.11 -2.81 1.65
C PRO A 230 -12.71 -1.60 0.95
N THR A 231 -12.42 -0.39 1.43
CA THR A 231 -12.95 0.85 0.82
C THR A 231 -12.39 1.06 -0.57
N SER A 232 -11.08 0.88 -0.75
CA SER A 232 -10.41 0.94 -2.06
C SER A 232 -11.06 -0.03 -3.04
N ASN A 233 -11.21 -1.31 -2.66
CA ASN A 233 -11.75 -2.34 -3.54
C ASN A 233 -13.20 -2.07 -3.99
N VAL A 234 -13.99 -1.37 -3.18
CA VAL A 234 -15.32 -0.90 -3.57
C VAL A 234 -15.22 0.34 -4.47
N ARG A 235 -14.38 1.31 -4.12
CA ARG A 235 -14.25 2.56 -4.85
C ARG A 235 -13.65 2.39 -6.24
N THR A 236 -12.70 1.47 -6.40
CA THR A 236 -12.11 1.11 -7.71
C THR A 236 -13.03 0.23 -8.56
N GLY A 237 -14.13 -0.27 -7.98
CA GLY A 237 -15.03 -1.21 -8.65
C GLY A 237 -14.49 -2.63 -8.74
N ALA A 238 -13.38 -2.95 -8.03
CA ALA A 238 -12.87 -4.31 -7.91
C ALA A 238 -13.91 -5.25 -7.29
N VAL A 239 -14.74 -4.73 -6.37
CA VAL A 239 -15.95 -5.38 -5.88
C VAL A 239 -17.16 -4.44 -6.02
N PRO A 240 -18.39 -4.96 -6.28
CA PRO A 240 -19.54 -4.13 -6.58
C PRO A 240 -20.11 -3.38 -5.35
N SER A 241 -19.82 -3.84 -4.13
CA SER A 241 -20.24 -3.22 -2.89
C SER A 241 -19.53 -3.84 -1.69
N LEU A 242 -19.56 -3.16 -0.55
CA LEU A 242 -19.00 -3.71 0.69
C LEU A 242 -19.65 -5.04 1.08
N ALA A 243 -20.95 -5.19 0.93
CA ALA A 243 -21.67 -6.45 1.26
C ALA A 243 -21.21 -7.65 0.41
N ALA A 244 -20.65 -7.40 -0.78
CA ALA A 244 -20.10 -8.43 -1.66
C ALA A 244 -18.58 -8.63 -1.48
N HIS A 245 -17.96 -7.92 -0.52
CA HIS A 245 -16.52 -7.97 -0.33
C HIS A 245 -16.06 -9.33 0.24
N PRO A 246 -15.04 -9.99 -0.35
CA PRO A 246 -14.66 -11.36 0.04
C PRO A 246 -13.86 -11.46 1.36
N LEU A 247 -13.61 -10.36 2.06
CA LEU A 247 -12.79 -10.34 3.30
C LEU A 247 -13.22 -11.41 4.31
N ARG A 248 -14.54 -11.59 4.52
CA ARG A 248 -15.06 -12.61 5.45
C ARG A 248 -14.66 -14.02 5.00
N ALA A 249 -14.85 -14.32 3.72
CA ALA A 249 -14.52 -15.64 3.16
C ALA A 249 -13.00 -15.93 3.19
N LEU A 250 -12.15 -14.94 2.92
CA LEU A 250 -10.70 -15.06 3.03
C LEU A 250 -10.27 -15.37 4.47
N TYR A 251 -10.82 -14.65 5.45
CA TYR A 251 -10.55 -14.88 6.86
C TYR A 251 -11.02 -16.27 7.32
N ASP A 252 -12.24 -16.68 6.96
CA ASP A 252 -12.81 -17.98 7.30
C ASP A 252 -12.06 -19.16 6.67
N ALA A 253 -11.43 -18.93 5.50
CA ALA A 253 -10.53 -19.89 4.88
C ALA A 253 -9.17 -20.04 5.64
N GLY A 254 -8.94 -19.23 6.67
CA GLY A 254 -7.73 -19.26 7.48
C GLY A 254 -6.54 -18.51 6.86
N VAL A 255 -6.76 -17.69 5.83
CA VAL A 255 -5.72 -16.83 5.27
C VAL A 255 -5.45 -15.69 6.24
N THR A 256 -4.19 -15.38 6.47
CA THR A 256 -3.80 -14.20 7.27
C THR A 256 -4.16 -12.94 6.49
N VAL A 257 -5.03 -12.11 7.06
CA VAL A 257 -5.40 -10.82 6.46
C VAL A 257 -5.00 -9.67 7.39
N THR A 258 -4.64 -8.54 6.81
CA THR A 258 -4.52 -7.23 7.46
C THR A 258 -5.52 -6.27 6.83
N LEU A 259 -5.87 -5.19 7.52
CA LEU A 259 -6.71 -4.11 7.00
C LEU A 259 -5.87 -2.86 6.85
N ASN A 260 -6.02 -2.19 5.72
CA ASN A 260 -5.17 -1.08 5.31
C ASN A 260 -5.96 -0.02 4.53
N SER A 261 -5.45 1.21 4.49
CA SER A 261 -6.17 2.36 3.93
C SER A 261 -5.89 2.63 2.44
N ASP A 262 -4.79 2.07 1.88
CA ASP A 262 -4.38 2.21 0.47
C ASP A 262 -4.09 3.66 0.07
N ASP A 263 -5.04 4.37 -0.53
CA ASP A 263 -4.94 5.77 -0.94
C ASP A 263 -5.94 6.64 -0.14
N PRO A 264 -5.68 6.93 1.14
CA PRO A 264 -6.67 7.44 2.08
C PRO A 264 -7.31 8.77 1.67
N ALA A 265 -6.57 9.70 1.05
CA ALA A 265 -7.13 10.96 0.58
C ALA A 265 -8.04 10.76 -0.63
N ILE A 266 -7.65 9.87 -1.56
CA ILE A 266 -8.42 9.59 -2.78
C ILE A 266 -9.70 8.82 -2.44
N PHE A 267 -9.60 7.83 -1.56
CA PHE A 267 -10.75 7.00 -1.16
C PHE A 267 -11.56 7.58 0.00
N GLN A 268 -11.09 8.68 0.60
CA GLN A 268 -11.71 9.33 1.76
C GLN A 268 -11.93 8.34 2.90
N CYS A 269 -10.91 7.58 3.22
CA CYS A 269 -10.92 6.56 4.25
C CYS A 269 -9.80 6.75 5.27
N THR A 270 -9.88 6.01 6.34
CA THR A 270 -8.88 5.92 7.41
C THR A 270 -8.77 4.47 7.85
N LEU A 271 -7.68 4.11 8.51
CA LEU A 271 -7.57 2.76 9.07
C LEU A 271 -8.76 2.40 9.98
N ALA A 272 -9.29 3.37 10.73
CA ALA A 272 -10.48 3.16 11.56
C ALA A 272 -11.74 2.87 10.74
N THR A 273 -11.92 3.51 9.59
CA THR A 273 -13.08 3.22 8.70
C THR A 273 -12.95 1.86 8.04
N GLU A 274 -11.76 1.36 7.75
CA GLU A 274 -11.54 0.00 7.24
C GLU A 274 -11.92 -1.06 8.30
N PHE A 275 -11.60 -0.83 9.56
CA PHE A 275 -12.06 -1.69 10.66
C PHE A 275 -13.58 -1.60 10.86
N ALA A 276 -14.18 -0.43 10.65
CA ALA A 276 -15.65 -0.30 10.66
C ALA A 276 -16.31 -1.03 9.48
N ALA A 277 -15.68 -1.02 8.29
CA ALA A 277 -16.13 -1.79 7.14
C ALA A 277 -16.08 -3.31 7.42
N ALA A 278 -15.01 -3.81 8.03
CA ALA A 278 -14.93 -5.20 8.45
C ALA A 278 -16.03 -5.54 9.47
N ARG A 279 -16.30 -4.65 10.44
CA ARG A 279 -17.41 -4.84 11.39
C ARG A 279 -18.77 -4.96 10.68
N ALA A 280 -19.01 -4.15 9.65
CA ALA A 280 -20.23 -4.24 8.84
C ALA A 280 -20.32 -5.56 8.05
N LEU A 281 -19.19 -6.23 7.79
CA LEU A 281 -19.10 -7.58 7.22
C LEU A 281 -19.28 -8.70 8.25
N GLY A 282 -19.62 -8.38 9.51
CA GLY A 282 -19.92 -9.34 10.55
C GLY A 282 -18.72 -9.78 11.40
N PHE A 283 -17.57 -9.07 11.33
CA PHE A 283 -16.45 -9.34 12.23
C PHE A 283 -16.75 -8.84 13.64
N ASP A 284 -16.52 -9.69 14.63
CA ASP A 284 -16.64 -9.33 16.04
C ASP A 284 -15.36 -8.67 16.58
N ASP A 285 -15.42 -8.18 17.83
CA ASP A 285 -14.29 -7.49 18.46
C ASP A 285 -13.05 -8.38 18.62
N ARG A 286 -13.22 -9.70 18.82
CA ARG A 286 -12.11 -10.64 18.94
C ARG A 286 -11.42 -10.85 17.60
N GLU A 287 -12.20 -10.99 16.53
CA GLU A 287 -11.68 -11.14 15.17
C GLU A 287 -10.96 -9.87 14.70
N LEU A 288 -11.54 -8.71 14.96
CA LEU A 288 -10.91 -7.41 14.65
C LEU A 288 -9.59 -7.23 15.43
N ALA A 289 -9.56 -7.65 16.70
CA ALA A 289 -8.32 -7.64 17.49
C ALA A 289 -7.27 -8.60 16.91
N ALA A 290 -7.67 -9.76 16.40
CA ALA A 290 -6.77 -10.69 15.73
C ALA A 290 -6.21 -10.11 14.42
N ILE A 291 -7.03 -9.40 13.64
CA ILE A 291 -6.59 -8.71 12.41
C ILE A 291 -5.58 -7.59 12.75
N ALA A 292 -5.84 -6.78 13.78
CA ALA A 292 -4.90 -5.76 14.24
C ALA A 292 -3.56 -6.38 14.70
N GLU A 293 -3.61 -7.52 15.38
CA GLU A 293 -2.40 -8.24 15.77
C GLU A 293 -1.67 -8.86 14.57
N ASN A 294 -2.40 -9.30 13.54
CA ASN A 294 -1.79 -9.75 12.29
C ASN A 294 -0.95 -8.64 11.66
N ALA A 295 -1.45 -7.39 11.60
CA ALA A 295 -0.69 -6.26 11.06
C ALA A 295 0.64 -6.08 11.79
N ARG A 296 0.65 -6.13 13.14
CA ARG A 296 1.89 -6.03 13.93
C ARG A 296 2.86 -7.18 13.65
N ARG A 297 2.34 -8.41 13.52
CA ARG A 297 3.17 -9.61 13.28
C ARG A 297 3.72 -9.67 11.86
N CYS A 298 2.99 -9.11 10.89
CA CYS A 298 3.37 -9.09 9.48
C CYS A 298 4.28 -7.91 9.12
N ALA A 299 4.49 -6.95 10.02
CA ALA A 299 5.41 -5.84 9.84
C ALA A 299 6.86 -6.34 9.63
N PHE A 300 7.57 -5.77 8.67
CA PHE A 300 8.91 -6.24 8.29
C PHE A 300 10.03 -5.74 9.19
N ASP A 301 9.76 -4.77 10.06
CA ASP A 301 10.73 -4.31 11.03
C ASP A 301 10.66 -5.14 12.31
N TYR A 302 11.47 -6.16 12.40
CA TYR A 302 11.59 -7.05 13.56
C TYR A 302 12.11 -6.35 14.84
N GLY A 303 12.51 -5.09 14.77
CA GLY A 303 12.88 -4.26 15.91
C GLY A 303 11.69 -3.58 16.59
N PHE A 304 10.46 -3.75 16.08
CA PHE A 304 9.25 -3.24 16.70
C PHE A 304 8.83 -4.10 17.90
N GLN A 305 9.67 -4.10 18.94
CA GLN A 305 9.24 -4.57 20.26
C GLN A 305 8.71 -3.37 21.01
N ARG A 306 7.44 -3.42 21.45
CA ARG A 306 6.85 -2.42 22.33
C ARG A 306 7.84 -2.07 23.43
N ALA A 307 8.18 -0.79 23.56
CA ALA A 307 8.54 -0.25 24.87
C ALA A 307 7.31 -0.44 25.76
N ARG A 308 7.40 -1.42 26.66
CA ARG A 308 6.41 -1.67 27.70
C ARG A 308 6.49 -0.57 28.75
#